data_073ec9701148eefab2671fca611a0c3d
#
_entry.id   073ec9701148eefab2671fca611a0c3d
#
_cell.length_a   1.000
_cell.length_b   1.000
_cell.length_c   1.000
_cell.angle_alpha   90.00
_cell.angle_beta   90.00
_cell.angle_gamma   90.00
#
_symmetry.space_group_name_H-M   'P 1'
#
loop_
_entity.id
_entity.type
_entity.pdbx_description
1 polymer ?
#
loop_
_entity_poly.entity_id
_entity_poly.type
_entity_poly.pdbx_seq_one_letter_code
_entity_poly.pdbx_strand_id
1 'polypeptide(L)'
;GLSSASALNLPFADNTFDKVICSEVLEHIPDYHSALREIERVLKPGGLFCASVPRRWPEKICWALSEGYYQVPGGHLRIFRSDELRREIEVLGFTHYDRHWAHALHVPFWWLKCLFWRSQDSNWLVKQYHRLLVWDLMKNPALTRILEKSMNPIMGKSVVMYFRKGAAS
;
A
#
# COMPACT_ATOMS: atom_id res chain seq x y z
N GLY A 1 -14.48 -13.30 10.32
CA GLY A 1 -14.79 -12.32 11.37
C GLY A 1 -13.90 -11.09 11.27
N LEU A 2 -14.30 -10.01 11.91
CA LEU A 2 -13.47 -8.80 12.08
C LEU A 2 -12.93 -8.80 13.50
N SER A 3 -11.66 -8.47 13.67
CA SER A 3 -11.05 -8.24 14.98
C SER A 3 -10.14 -7.00 14.93
N SER A 4 -10.11 -6.26 16.05
CA SER A 4 -9.16 -5.16 16.21
C SER A 4 -7.90 -5.72 16.90
N ALA A 5 -6.74 -5.48 16.29
CA ALA A 5 -5.47 -5.95 16.82
C ALA A 5 -4.33 -5.01 16.43
N SER A 6 -3.24 -5.07 17.18
CA SER A 6 -1.99 -4.43 16.78
C SER A 6 -1.25 -5.31 15.77
N ALA A 7 -0.77 -4.70 14.68
CA ALA A 7 0.09 -5.40 13.74
C ALA A 7 1.44 -5.86 14.34
N LEU A 8 1.82 -5.30 15.50
CA LEU A 8 3.03 -5.67 16.25
C LEU A 8 2.83 -6.88 17.15
N ASN A 9 1.60 -7.32 17.37
CA ASN A 9 1.24 -8.48 18.18
C ASN A 9 -0.14 -8.99 17.74
N LEU A 10 -0.16 -9.85 16.75
CA LEU A 10 -1.38 -10.40 16.18
C LEU A 10 -1.96 -11.49 17.10
N PRO A 11 -3.26 -11.47 17.42
CA PRO A 11 -3.89 -12.41 18.37
C PRO A 11 -4.19 -13.77 17.70
N PHE A 12 -3.24 -14.28 16.94
CA PHE A 12 -3.33 -15.56 16.24
C PHE A 12 -2.14 -16.43 16.56
N ALA A 13 -2.34 -17.74 16.56
CA ALA A 13 -1.25 -18.70 16.74
C ALA A 13 -0.32 -18.70 15.51
N ASP A 14 0.87 -19.25 15.70
CA ASP A 14 1.83 -19.46 14.62
C ASP A 14 1.21 -20.33 13.52
N ASN A 15 1.59 -20.08 12.28
CA ASN A 15 1.19 -20.90 11.13
C ASN A 15 -0.34 -21.06 10.98
N THR A 16 -1.09 -20.00 11.26
CA THR A 16 -2.56 -20.02 11.19
C THR A 16 -3.07 -19.80 9.76
N PHE A 17 -2.46 -18.88 9.00
CA PHE A 17 -3.01 -18.42 7.73
C PHE A 17 -2.28 -19.01 6.51
N ASP A 18 -3.04 -19.32 5.47
CA ASP A 18 -2.50 -19.70 4.17
C ASP A 18 -2.08 -18.46 3.35
N LYS A 19 -2.73 -17.31 3.60
CA LYS A 19 -2.47 -16.06 2.91
C LYS A 19 -2.61 -14.88 3.87
N VAL A 20 -1.69 -13.92 3.75
CA VAL A 20 -1.75 -12.64 4.47
C VAL A 20 -1.60 -11.50 3.46
N ILE A 21 -2.43 -10.48 3.59
CA ILE A 21 -2.36 -9.25 2.80
C ILE A 21 -2.12 -8.09 3.78
N CYS A 22 -1.06 -7.33 3.53
CA CYS A 22 -0.75 -6.09 4.23
C CYS A 22 -0.67 -4.96 3.18
N SER A 23 -1.76 -4.22 3.05
CA SER A 23 -1.91 -3.23 1.98
C SER A 23 -1.97 -1.82 2.55
N GLU A 24 -1.00 -0.97 2.19
CA GLU A 24 -0.90 0.43 2.62
C GLU A 24 -0.97 0.57 4.16
N VAL A 25 -0.14 -0.20 4.87
CA VAL A 25 -0.09 -0.26 6.34
C VAL A 25 1.32 -0.03 6.88
N LEU A 26 2.35 -0.62 6.25
CA LEU A 26 3.72 -0.62 6.79
C LEU A 26 4.31 0.79 6.88
N GLU A 27 3.92 1.70 6.01
CA GLU A 27 4.33 3.11 6.01
C GLU A 27 3.85 3.89 7.24
N HIS A 28 2.81 3.41 7.92
CA HIS A 28 2.22 4.03 9.10
C HIS A 28 2.76 3.44 10.42
N ILE A 29 3.44 2.29 10.37
CA ILE A 29 3.91 1.60 11.58
C ILE A 29 5.34 2.03 11.90
N PRO A 30 5.62 2.61 13.07
CA PRO A 30 6.99 2.99 13.46
C PRO A 30 7.96 1.80 13.40
N ASP A 31 7.62 0.68 14.04
CA ASP A 31 8.37 -0.58 14.01
C ASP A 31 7.73 -1.59 13.04
N TYR A 32 7.83 -1.31 11.74
CA TYR A 32 7.31 -2.22 10.72
C TYR A 32 8.07 -3.55 10.62
N HIS A 33 9.32 -3.60 11.12
CA HIS A 33 10.07 -4.87 11.17
C HIS A 33 9.41 -5.87 12.12
N SER A 34 8.90 -5.42 13.28
CA SER A 34 8.12 -6.27 14.16
C SER A 34 6.80 -6.72 13.52
N ALA A 35 6.14 -5.83 12.77
CA ALA A 35 4.94 -6.22 12.02
C ALA A 35 5.26 -7.28 10.94
N LEU A 36 6.38 -7.17 10.23
CA LEU A 36 6.81 -8.19 9.27
C LEU A 36 7.12 -9.54 9.93
N ARG A 37 7.73 -9.53 11.13
CA ARG A 37 7.95 -10.77 11.92
C ARG A 37 6.63 -11.41 12.36
N GLU A 38 5.65 -10.62 12.76
CA GLU A 38 4.32 -11.13 13.10
C GLU A 38 3.61 -11.73 11.88
N ILE A 39 3.70 -11.08 10.71
CA ILE A 39 3.18 -11.63 9.45
C ILE A 39 3.86 -12.97 9.13
N GLU A 40 5.20 -13.03 9.28
CA GLU A 40 5.94 -14.27 9.08
C GLU A 40 5.47 -15.34 10.05
N ARG A 41 5.34 -15.04 11.33
CA ARG A 41 4.93 -15.97 12.40
C ARG A 41 3.56 -16.60 12.13
N VAL A 42 2.55 -15.78 11.80
CA VAL A 42 1.17 -16.27 11.62
C VAL A 42 0.92 -16.95 10.29
N LEU A 43 1.82 -16.79 9.31
CA LEU A 43 1.70 -17.40 8.00
C LEU A 43 2.27 -18.82 8.01
N LYS A 44 1.54 -19.78 7.45
CA LYS A 44 2.00 -21.17 7.29
C LYS A 44 3.25 -21.25 6.41
N PRO A 45 4.12 -22.25 6.60
CA PRO A 45 5.15 -22.60 5.63
C PRO A 45 4.54 -22.79 4.23
N GLY A 46 5.15 -22.24 3.20
CA GLY A 46 4.63 -22.23 1.84
C GLY A 46 3.47 -21.24 1.59
N GLY A 47 2.99 -20.56 2.62
CA GLY A 47 1.91 -19.58 2.53
C GLY A 47 2.29 -18.33 1.73
N LEU A 48 1.29 -17.56 1.32
CA LEU A 48 1.46 -16.39 0.45
C LEU A 48 1.33 -15.09 1.24
N PHE A 49 2.27 -14.20 1.03
CA PHE A 49 2.24 -12.84 1.55
C PHE A 49 2.16 -11.82 0.41
N CYS A 50 1.21 -10.90 0.50
CA CYS A 50 1.08 -9.76 -0.39
C CYS A 50 1.32 -8.47 0.40
N ALA A 51 2.36 -7.73 0.04
CA ALA A 51 2.68 -6.42 0.59
C ALA A 51 2.42 -5.32 -0.43
N SER A 52 1.69 -4.27 -0.04
CA SER A 52 1.52 -3.06 -0.84
C SER A 52 1.97 -1.85 -0.04
N VAL A 53 2.73 -0.98 -0.68
CA VAL A 53 3.18 0.31 -0.13
C VAL A 53 3.13 1.39 -1.20
N PRO A 54 3.04 2.68 -0.82
CA PRO A 54 3.09 3.78 -1.77
C PRO A 54 4.37 3.76 -2.61
N ARG A 55 4.21 3.95 -3.93
CA ARG A 55 5.35 4.04 -4.84
C ARG A 55 6.13 5.33 -4.59
N ARG A 56 7.44 5.21 -4.52
CA ARG A 56 8.34 6.27 -4.07
C ARG A 56 8.20 7.61 -4.80
N TRP A 57 8.15 7.62 -6.13
CA TRP A 57 8.17 8.88 -6.87
C TRP A 57 6.85 9.66 -6.81
N PRO A 58 5.64 9.04 -6.94
CA PRO A 58 4.39 9.79 -6.75
C PRO A 58 4.24 10.30 -5.33
N GLU A 59 4.67 9.52 -4.34
CA GLU A 59 4.63 9.85 -2.93
C GLU A 59 5.54 11.04 -2.60
N LYS A 60 6.74 11.08 -3.15
CA LYS A 60 7.65 12.23 -3.00
C LYS A 60 7.04 13.54 -3.51
N ILE A 61 6.24 13.49 -4.57
CA ILE A 61 5.53 14.67 -5.07
C ILE A 61 4.47 15.12 -4.06
N CYS A 62 3.70 14.21 -3.47
CA CYS A 62 2.75 14.55 -2.41
C CYS A 62 3.46 15.24 -1.23
N TRP A 63 4.60 14.70 -0.79
CA TRP A 63 5.40 15.28 0.30
C TRP A 63 5.96 16.66 -0.05
N ALA A 64 6.40 16.85 -1.30
CA ALA A 64 6.88 18.15 -1.77
C ALA A 64 5.76 19.22 -1.89
N LEU A 65 4.54 18.78 -2.20
CA LEU A 65 3.39 19.66 -2.36
C LEU A 65 2.75 20.07 -1.02
N SER A 66 2.81 19.21 0.00
CA SER A 66 2.13 19.47 1.27
C SER A 66 2.80 18.78 2.45
N GLU A 67 3.33 19.56 3.37
CA GLU A 67 3.77 19.05 4.68
C GLU A 67 2.61 18.49 5.49
N GLY A 68 1.44 19.11 5.42
CA GLY A 68 0.22 18.64 6.09
C GLY A 68 -0.16 17.22 5.70
N TYR A 69 0.19 16.75 4.49
CA TYR A 69 -0.15 15.42 4.02
C TYR A 69 0.48 14.30 4.86
N TYR A 70 1.73 14.45 5.29
CA TYR A 70 2.44 13.41 6.06
C TYR A 70 2.57 13.72 7.55
N GLN A 71 2.36 15.00 7.96
CA GLN A 71 2.43 15.41 9.37
C GLN A 71 1.13 15.21 10.16
N VAL A 72 0.03 14.84 9.50
CA VAL A 72 -1.22 14.53 10.21
C VAL A 72 -1.10 13.25 11.05
N PRO A 73 -1.83 13.13 12.17
CA PRO A 73 -1.92 11.88 12.92
C PRO A 73 -2.33 10.72 12.00
N GLY A 74 -1.53 9.66 11.96
CA GLY A 74 -1.74 8.53 11.04
C GLY A 74 -1.25 8.79 9.61
N GLY A 75 -0.52 9.87 9.34
CA GLY A 75 0.16 10.10 8.07
C GLY A 75 1.30 9.11 7.81
N HIS A 76 1.88 9.17 6.61
CA HIS A 76 2.98 8.30 6.23
C HIS A 76 4.27 8.70 6.97
N LEU A 77 4.82 7.79 7.77
CA LEU A 77 6.06 8.02 8.52
C LEU A 77 7.30 7.90 7.63
N ARG A 78 7.18 7.22 6.48
CA ARG A 78 8.29 6.94 5.56
C ARG A 78 7.84 6.71 4.14
N ILE A 79 8.79 6.86 3.23
CA ILE A 79 8.63 6.48 1.82
C ILE A 79 9.55 5.29 1.56
N PHE A 80 8.98 4.13 1.33
CA PHE A 80 9.74 2.92 1.05
C PHE A 80 10.44 2.97 -0.31
N ARG A 81 11.62 2.35 -0.35
CA ARG A 81 12.24 1.87 -1.59
C ARG A 81 11.84 0.39 -1.75
N SER A 82 11.09 0.09 -2.78
CA SER A 82 10.53 -1.25 -2.97
C SER A 82 11.58 -2.36 -2.97
N ASP A 83 12.78 -2.09 -3.52
CA ASP A 83 13.86 -3.08 -3.56
C ASP A 83 14.54 -3.29 -2.19
N GLU A 84 14.52 -2.28 -1.30
CA GLU A 84 14.99 -2.41 0.09
C GLU A 84 13.97 -3.22 0.89
N LEU A 85 12.71 -2.82 0.87
CA LEU A 85 11.63 -3.55 1.56
C LEU A 85 11.54 -5.01 1.09
N ARG A 86 11.70 -5.27 -0.22
CA ARG A 86 11.76 -6.65 -0.74
C ARG A 86 12.86 -7.45 -0.06
N ARG A 87 14.09 -6.91 -0.01
CA ARG A 87 15.23 -7.61 0.61
C ARG A 87 15.01 -7.86 2.09
N GLU A 88 14.41 -6.91 2.82
CA GLU A 88 14.09 -7.08 4.23
C GLU A 88 13.07 -8.20 4.45
N ILE A 89 12.07 -8.31 3.59
CA ILE A 89 11.09 -9.41 3.63
C ILE A 89 11.78 -10.74 3.27
N GLU A 90 12.67 -10.75 2.27
CA GLU A 90 13.42 -11.96 1.87
C GLU A 90 14.33 -12.47 3.00
N VAL A 91 14.93 -11.59 3.81
CA VAL A 91 15.75 -11.96 5.00
C VAL A 91 14.92 -12.73 6.04
N LEU A 92 13.62 -12.51 6.10
CA LEU A 92 12.70 -13.25 6.98
C LEU A 92 12.31 -14.64 6.43
N GLY A 93 12.95 -15.11 5.36
CA GLY A 93 12.69 -16.44 4.80
C GLY A 93 11.59 -16.47 3.74
N PHE A 94 11.22 -15.31 3.21
CA PHE A 94 10.31 -15.23 2.07
C PHE A 94 11.05 -15.26 0.72
N THR A 95 10.40 -15.75 -0.31
CA THR A 95 10.85 -15.66 -1.70
C THR A 95 9.90 -14.77 -2.48
N HIS A 96 10.42 -13.66 -3.02
CA HIS A 96 9.67 -12.80 -3.93
C HIS A 96 9.45 -13.53 -5.28
N TYR A 97 8.22 -13.48 -5.82
CA TYR A 97 7.94 -14.14 -7.09
C TYR A 97 7.20 -13.26 -8.12
N ASP A 98 6.56 -12.17 -7.69
CA ASP A 98 5.87 -11.26 -8.63
C ASP A 98 5.68 -9.87 -8.03
N ARG A 99 5.54 -8.87 -8.90
CA ARG A 99 5.16 -7.51 -8.53
C ARG A 99 4.36 -6.83 -9.64
N HIS A 100 3.49 -5.92 -9.24
CA HIS A 100 2.85 -4.98 -10.17
C HIS A 100 2.64 -3.62 -9.53
N TRP A 101 2.21 -2.65 -10.34
CA TRP A 101 1.82 -1.32 -9.89
C TRP A 101 0.32 -1.16 -10.02
N ALA A 102 -0.27 -0.39 -9.11
CA ALA A 102 -1.71 -0.21 -9.04
C ALA A 102 -2.08 1.26 -8.78
N HIS A 103 -3.34 1.58 -9.04
CA HIS A 103 -3.96 2.85 -8.67
C HIS A 103 -3.37 4.08 -9.39
N ALA A 104 -3.07 3.96 -10.70
CA ALA A 104 -2.56 5.08 -11.49
C ALA A 104 -3.52 6.27 -11.50
N LEU A 105 -4.83 6.02 -11.60
CA LEU A 105 -5.85 7.07 -11.59
C LEU A 105 -5.96 7.81 -10.25
N HIS A 106 -5.43 7.23 -9.16
CA HIS A 106 -5.41 7.90 -7.86
C HIS A 106 -4.28 8.91 -7.72
N VAL A 107 -3.22 8.82 -8.53
CA VAL A 107 -2.06 9.72 -8.43
C VAL A 107 -2.43 11.19 -8.66
N PRO A 108 -3.11 11.58 -9.76
CA PRO A 108 -3.50 12.97 -9.96
C PRO A 108 -4.46 13.48 -8.88
N PHE A 109 -5.33 12.61 -8.34
CA PHE A 109 -6.21 12.98 -7.22
C PHE A 109 -5.40 13.40 -5.98
N TRP A 110 -4.43 12.57 -5.60
CA TRP A 110 -3.61 12.87 -4.42
C TRP A 110 -2.74 14.11 -4.61
N TRP A 111 -2.20 14.34 -5.82
CA TRP A 111 -1.46 15.56 -6.11
C TRP A 111 -2.35 16.81 -6.04
N LEU A 112 -3.57 16.76 -6.60
CA LEU A 112 -4.53 17.84 -6.47
C LEU A 112 -4.90 18.08 -5.01
N LYS A 113 -5.13 17.01 -4.26
CA LYS A 113 -5.45 17.10 -2.83
C LYS A 113 -4.31 17.73 -2.02
N CYS A 114 -3.07 17.37 -2.30
CA CYS A 114 -1.89 17.97 -1.69
C CYS A 114 -1.72 19.44 -2.11
N LEU A 115 -1.90 19.76 -3.38
CA LEU A 115 -1.79 21.12 -3.89
C LEU A 115 -2.81 22.06 -3.23
N PHE A 116 -4.02 21.59 -3.02
CA PHE A 116 -5.11 22.34 -2.37
C PHE A 116 -5.34 21.91 -0.91
N TRP A 117 -4.31 21.50 -0.19
CA TRP A 117 -4.42 20.89 1.14
C TRP A 117 -5.32 21.68 2.10
N ARG A 118 -5.14 23.01 2.17
CA ARG A 118 -5.91 23.89 3.06
C ARG A 118 -7.38 24.05 2.66
N SER A 119 -7.71 23.82 1.41
CA SER A 119 -9.05 23.95 0.85
C SER A 119 -9.58 22.68 0.21
N GLN A 120 -8.94 21.53 0.45
CA GLN A 120 -9.24 20.24 -0.20
C GLN A 120 -10.72 19.85 -0.10
N ASP A 121 -11.36 20.14 1.04
CA ASP A 121 -12.74 19.78 1.29
C ASP A 121 -13.76 20.74 0.63
N SER A 122 -13.34 21.93 0.23
CA SER A 122 -14.17 22.91 -0.48
C SER A 122 -13.85 23.01 -1.97
N ASN A 123 -12.65 22.62 -2.38
CA ASN A 123 -12.17 22.78 -3.76
C ASN A 123 -12.99 21.93 -4.75
N TRP A 124 -13.51 22.61 -5.77
CA TRP A 124 -14.37 21.96 -6.78
C TRP A 124 -13.63 20.87 -7.59
N LEU A 125 -12.38 21.11 -8.01
CA LEU A 125 -11.60 20.15 -8.77
C LEU A 125 -11.35 18.87 -7.98
N VAL A 126 -10.97 18.98 -6.71
CA VAL A 126 -10.77 17.84 -5.81
C VAL A 126 -12.07 17.04 -5.67
N LYS A 127 -13.19 17.73 -5.48
CA LYS A 127 -14.52 17.07 -5.37
C LYS A 127 -14.92 16.34 -6.64
N GLN A 128 -14.72 16.96 -7.82
CA GLN A 128 -15.09 16.31 -9.08
C GLN A 128 -14.21 15.09 -9.36
N TYR A 129 -12.91 15.21 -9.10
CA TYR A 129 -12.02 14.08 -9.26
C TYR A 129 -12.34 12.94 -8.30
N HIS A 130 -12.66 13.25 -7.04
CA HIS A 130 -13.12 12.25 -6.06
C HIS A 130 -14.39 11.54 -6.55
N ARG A 131 -15.38 12.28 -7.09
CA ARG A 131 -16.59 11.68 -7.68
C ARG A 131 -16.26 10.72 -8.84
N LEU A 132 -15.29 11.09 -9.67
CA LEU A 132 -14.81 10.22 -10.73
C LEU A 132 -14.26 8.90 -10.18
N LEU A 133 -13.40 8.95 -9.15
CA LEU A 133 -12.83 7.76 -8.53
C LEU A 133 -13.90 6.89 -7.84
N VAL A 134 -14.86 7.51 -7.16
CA VAL A 134 -15.99 6.79 -6.56
C VAL A 134 -16.83 6.11 -7.65
N TRP A 135 -17.14 6.82 -8.74
CA TRP A 135 -17.85 6.25 -9.87
C TRP A 135 -17.09 5.09 -10.49
N ASP A 136 -15.77 5.23 -10.68
CA ASP A 136 -14.90 4.17 -11.18
C ASP A 136 -14.95 2.93 -10.27
N LEU A 137 -14.79 3.12 -8.97
CA LEU A 137 -14.83 2.04 -7.97
C LEU A 137 -16.19 1.31 -7.98
N MET A 138 -17.28 2.06 -8.06
CA MET A 138 -18.65 1.49 -7.96
C MET A 138 -19.13 0.84 -9.26
N LYS A 139 -18.71 1.36 -10.41
CA LYS A 139 -19.18 0.90 -11.73
C LYS A 139 -18.16 0.04 -12.46
N ASN A 140 -16.89 0.15 -12.09
CA ASN A 140 -15.77 -0.59 -12.71
C ASN A 140 -15.83 -0.60 -14.26
N PRO A 141 -15.94 0.57 -14.92
CA PRO A 141 -16.14 0.63 -16.37
C PRO A 141 -14.90 0.13 -17.11
N ALA A 142 -15.10 -0.46 -18.29
CA ALA A 142 -14.01 -1.03 -19.08
C ALA A 142 -12.97 0.03 -19.48
N LEU A 143 -13.42 1.26 -19.76
CA LEU A 143 -12.53 2.36 -20.17
C LEU A 143 -11.50 2.69 -19.08
N THR A 144 -11.93 2.91 -17.84
CA THR A 144 -11.03 3.25 -16.73
C THR A 144 -10.11 2.08 -16.37
N ARG A 145 -10.59 0.83 -16.44
CA ARG A 145 -9.74 -0.36 -16.27
C ARG A 145 -8.61 -0.45 -17.29
N ILE A 146 -8.95 -0.19 -18.58
CA ILE A 146 -7.94 -0.21 -19.65
C ILE A 146 -6.94 0.92 -19.43
N LEU A 147 -7.43 2.13 -19.12
CA LEU A 147 -6.60 3.30 -18.87
C LEU A 147 -5.68 3.05 -17.66
N GLU A 148 -6.23 2.57 -16.56
CA GLU A 148 -5.46 2.26 -15.35
C GLU A 148 -4.40 1.19 -15.62
N LYS A 149 -4.76 0.08 -16.28
CA LYS A 149 -3.82 -0.97 -16.65
C LYS A 149 -2.67 -0.46 -17.51
N SER A 150 -2.95 0.44 -18.44
CA SER A 150 -1.94 1.04 -19.32
C SER A 150 -1.04 2.02 -18.56
N MET A 151 -1.59 2.76 -17.61
CA MET A 151 -0.87 3.81 -16.86
C MET A 151 -0.15 3.29 -15.62
N ASN A 152 -0.57 2.17 -15.05
CA ASN A 152 0.02 1.60 -13.83
C ASN A 152 1.55 1.43 -13.90
N PRO A 153 2.16 0.93 -14.98
CA PRO A 153 3.63 0.82 -15.06
C PRO A 153 4.34 2.17 -14.93
N ILE A 154 3.73 3.23 -15.45
CA ILE A 154 4.31 4.58 -15.48
C ILE A 154 4.03 5.31 -14.18
N MET A 155 2.76 5.42 -13.77
CA MET A 155 2.34 6.27 -12.66
C MET A 155 1.45 5.57 -11.62
N GLY A 156 1.52 4.24 -11.51
CA GLY A 156 0.84 3.54 -10.41
C GLY A 156 1.22 4.12 -9.06
N LYS A 157 0.21 4.40 -8.23
CA LYS A 157 0.40 4.98 -6.88
C LYS A 157 1.09 4.02 -5.94
N SER A 158 0.75 2.74 -6.04
CA SER A 158 1.23 1.69 -5.14
C SER A 158 2.07 0.67 -5.89
N VAL A 159 3.06 0.12 -5.20
CA VAL A 159 3.75 -1.09 -5.61
C VAL A 159 3.25 -2.26 -4.78
N VAL A 160 2.77 -3.28 -5.45
CA VAL A 160 2.28 -4.53 -4.85
C VAL A 160 3.31 -5.62 -5.13
N MET A 161 3.77 -6.28 -4.08
CA MET A 161 4.79 -7.33 -4.14
C MET A 161 4.24 -8.62 -3.55
N TYR A 162 4.56 -9.73 -4.20
CA TYR A 162 4.08 -11.06 -3.83
C TYR A 162 5.23 -11.95 -3.39
N PHE A 163 5.03 -12.60 -2.26
CA PHE A 163 6.03 -13.44 -1.63
C PHE A 163 5.44 -14.79 -1.25
N ARG A 164 6.29 -15.79 -1.18
CA ARG A 164 6.00 -17.11 -0.62
C ARG A 164 6.91 -17.35 0.58
N LYS A 165 6.35 -17.72 1.72
CA LYS A 165 7.13 -18.17 2.88
C LYS A 165 7.86 -19.46 2.55
N GLY A 166 9.12 -19.59 2.94
CA GLY A 166 9.88 -20.82 2.80
C GLY A 166 9.17 -22.02 3.43
N ALA A 167 9.46 -23.21 2.96
CA ALA A 167 9.04 -24.43 3.64
C ALA A 167 9.74 -24.51 5.01
N ALA A 168 9.09 -25.12 6.01
CA ALA A 168 9.79 -25.47 7.24
C ALA A 168 10.89 -26.49 6.91
N SER A 169 12.13 -26.15 7.26
CA SER A 169 13.27 -27.09 7.18
C SER A 169 13.15 -28.17 8.24
#